data_94b2d459204694dc8c628327ed17929b
#
_entry.id   94b2d459204694dc8c628327ed17929b
#
_cell.length_a   1.000
_cell.length_b   1.000
_cell.length_c   1.000
_cell.angle_alpha   90.00
_cell.angle_beta   90.00
_cell.angle_gamma   90.00
#
_symmetry.space_group_name_H-M   'P 1'
#
loop_
_entity.id
_entity.type
_entity.pdbx_description
1 polymer ?
#
loop_
_entity_poly.entity_id
_entity_poly.type
_entity_poly.pdbx_seq_one_letter_code
_entity_poly.pdbx_strand_id
1 'polypeptide(L)'
;MNKKIFYTVTSLIGITIIYFTVKKFFGKKAQPIGSVLFVGDSITAIESSGKPVTSTYPNIIKSELSPKGVKVDVVAQGGKRTDWILTNLKEKLKTNKYDRVYIYAGINDMFSSVSIESALQNIQKMVDLIKSKGAEPYVIIGYDAKTFMDENKLKPTSYVPTKAGMVKLKNRYIEFQNAIPNAIKGATIVGKFNIPSSMTGDAIHPTPSGQKIIAESLLKDLRMSI
;
A
#
# COMPACT_ATOMS: atom_id res chain seq x y z
N MET A 1 -24.84 -27.42 27.27
CA MET A 1 -25.41 -26.86 28.51
C MET A 1 -25.24 -25.34 28.49
N ASN A 2 -26.30 -24.60 28.09
CA ASN A 2 -26.26 -23.15 27.98
C ASN A 2 -26.57 -22.54 29.36
N LYS A 3 -25.56 -21.91 29.99
CA LYS A 3 -25.82 -21.06 31.16
C LYS A 3 -26.35 -19.70 30.68
N LYS A 4 -27.66 -19.50 30.79
CA LYS A 4 -28.28 -18.19 30.73
C LYS A 4 -28.01 -17.47 32.06
N ILE A 5 -27.21 -16.42 32.01
CA ILE A 5 -27.06 -15.50 33.13
C ILE A 5 -28.11 -14.41 32.95
N PHE A 6 -29.12 -14.41 33.81
CA PHE A 6 -30.13 -13.35 33.89
C PHE A 6 -29.61 -12.25 34.81
N TYR A 7 -29.38 -11.07 34.30
CA TYR A 7 -29.33 -9.85 35.08
C TYR A 7 -30.63 -9.06 34.85
N THR A 8 -31.41 -8.96 35.89
CA THR A 8 -32.61 -8.11 35.91
C THR A 8 -32.13 -6.67 36.15
N VAL A 9 -32.15 -5.82 35.14
CA VAL A 9 -31.91 -4.38 35.28
C VAL A 9 -33.20 -3.63 35.01
N THR A 10 -33.69 -2.97 36.04
CA THR A 10 -34.88 -2.17 36.09
C THR A 10 -34.65 -0.79 35.45
N SER A 11 -34.49 -0.70 34.14
CA SER A 11 -34.91 0.43 33.31
C SER A 11 -34.75 0.09 31.82
N LEU A 12 -35.79 0.29 31.05
CA LEU A 12 -35.82 0.05 29.60
C LEU A 12 -34.78 0.87 28.81
N ILE A 13 -34.34 2.00 29.33
CA ILE A 13 -33.38 2.92 28.69
C ILE A 13 -31.96 2.34 28.70
N GLY A 14 -31.56 1.67 29.82
CA GLY A 14 -30.23 1.05 29.94
C GLY A 14 -29.99 -0.10 28.97
N ILE A 15 -31.02 -0.93 28.70
CA ILE A 15 -30.94 -2.09 27.82
C ILE A 15 -30.75 -1.68 26.36
N THR A 16 -31.40 -0.60 25.92
CA THR A 16 -31.29 -0.08 24.55
C THR A 16 -29.89 0.47 24.26
N ILE A 17 -29.29 1.20 25.20
CA ILE A 17 -27.93 1.76 25.06
C ILE A 17 -26.89 0.64 25.01
N ILE A 18 -26.98 -0.36 25.87
CA ILE A 18 -26.06 -1.50 25.91
C ILE A 18 -26.17 -2.33 24.62
N TYR A 19 -27.37 -2.54 24.10
CA TYR A 19 -27.57 -3.28 22.84
C TYR A 19 -26.95 -2.55 21.65
N PHE A 20 -27.08 -1.23 21.56
CA PHE A 20 -26.44 -0.42 20.52
C PHE A 20 -24.91 -0.36 20.65
N THR A 21 -24.37 -0.31 21.88
CA THR A 21 -22.94 -0.27 22.11
C THR A 21 -22.27 -1.62 21.78
N VAL A 22 -22.91 -2.72 22.17
CA VAL A 22 -22.42 -4.08 21.86
C VAL A 22 -22.48 -4.38 20.36
N LYS A 23 -23.55 -3.94 19.66
CA LYS A 23 -23.65 -4.11 18.20
C LYS A 23 -22.60 -3.32 17.42
N LYS A 24 -22.05 -2.24 18.01
CA LYS A 24 -20.97 -1.45 17.44
C LYS A 24 -19.58 -2.09 17.66
N PHE A 25 -19.46 -2.97 18.68
CA PHE A 25 -18.22 -3.66 19.03
C PHE A 25 -18.09 -5.08 18.40
N PHE A 26 -19.20 -5.75 18.07
CA PHE A 26 -19.13 -6.97 17.27
C PHE A 26 -18.97 -6.58 15.80
N GLY A 27 -17.72 -6.55 15.39
CA GLY A 27 -17.24 -6.03 14.13
C GLY A 27 -18.08 -6.47 12.93
N LYS A 28 -18.24 -5.57 11.96
CA LYS A 28 -18.68 -5.95 10.62
C LYS A 28 -17.85 -7.18 10.23
N LYS A 29 -18.52 -8.34 9.99
CA LYS A 29 -17.89 -9.46 9.29
C LYS A 29 -17.17 -8.84 8.09
N ALA A 30 -15.85 -9.07 8.01
CA ALA A 30 -15.10 -8.63 6.84
C ALA A 30 -15.86 -9.12 5.60
N GLN A 31 -16.28 -8.18 4.74
CA GLN A 31 -16.95 -8.55 3.49
C GLN A 31 -15.92 -9.26 2.62
N PRO A 32 -16.29 -10.36 1.96
CA PRO A 32 -15.39 -11.02 1.03
C PRO A 32 -14.85 -10.01 0.01
N ILE A 33 -13.56 -10.02 -0.22
CA ILE A 33 -12.92 -9.16 -1.22
C ILE A 33 -13.12 -9.79 -2.60
N GLY A 34 -13.80 -9.08 -3.51
CA GLY A 34 -13.97 -9.47 -4.90
C GLY A 34 -13.00 -8.75 -5.85
N SER A 35 -12.39 -7.64 -5.43
CA SER A 35 -11.57 -6.82 -6.32
C SER A 35 -10.53 -5.98 -5.60
N VAL A 36 -9.30 -5.96 -6.15
CA VAL A 36 -8.16 -5.22 -5.62
C VAL A 36 -7.49 -4.43 -6.74
N LEU A 37 -7.13 -3.18 -6.46
CA LEU A 37 -6.31 -2.35 -7.34
C LEU A 37 -4.99 -2.02 -6.65
N PHE A 38 -3.87 -2.22 -7.34
CA PHE A 38 -2.56 -1.71 -6.95
C PHE A 38 -2.21 -0.49 -7.80
N VAL A 39 -1.79 0.60 -7.16
CA VAL A 39 -1.32 1.81 -7.85
C VAL A 39 0.07 2.18 -7.36
N GLY A 40 0.94 2.57 -8.29
CA GLY A 40 2.31 2.88 -7.92
C GLY A 40 3.25 3.23 -9.08
N ASP A 41 4.53 3.05 -8.82
CA ASP A 41 5.63 3.32 -9.72
C ASP A 41 6.29 2.03 -10.25
N SER A 42 7.60 2.07 -10.53
CA SER A 42 8.36 0.91 -11.05
C SER A 42 8.37 -0.30 -10.13
N ILE A 43 8.22 -0.12 -8.82
CA ILE A 43 8.19 -1.25 -7.86
C ILE A 43 6.87 -2.02 -7.96
N THR A 44 5.80 -1.34 -8.38
CA THR A 44 4.45 -1.89 -8.58
C THR A 44 4.17 -2.29 -10.03
N ALA A 45 4.88 -1.72 -11.01
CA ALA A 45 4.62 -1.91 -12.42
C ALA A 45 4.76 -3.37 -12.86
N ILE A 46 3.79 -3.85 -13.64
CA ILE A 46 3.78 -5.22 -14.21
C ILE A 46 4.40 -5.29 -15.60
N GLU A 47 4.86 -4.15 -16.13
CA GLU A 47 5.54 -4.04 -17.42
C GLU A 47 6.79 -3.18 -17.27
N SER A 48 7.83 -3.57 -17.99
CA SER A 48 9.05 -2.79 -18.11
C SER A 48 9.46 -2.75 -19.59
N SER A 49 9.62 -1.54 -20.14
CA SER A 49 9.97 -1.33 -21.56
C SER A 49 9.02 -2.06 -22.52
N GLY A 50 7.71 -2.07 -22.21
CA GLY A 50 6.69 -2.74 -23.03
C GLY A 50 6.68 -4.28 -22.93
N LYS A 51 7.44 -4.85 -21.99
CA LYS A 51 7.46 -6.29 -21.75
C LYS A 51 6.87 -6.62 -20.38
N PRO A 52 6.02 -7.67 -20.27
CA PRO A 52 5.48 -8.11 -18.99
C PRO A 52 6.59 -8.52 -18.01
N VAL A 53 6.45 -8.11 -16.74
CA VAL A 53 7.31 -8.54 -15.63
C VAL A 53 6.49 -9.41 -14.69
N THR A 54 6.64 -10.72 -14.80
CA THR A 54 5.82 -11.70 -14.08
C THR A 54 6.14 -11.79 -12.58
N SER A 55 7.34 -11.38 -12.18
CA SER A 55 7.87 -11.52 -10.83
C SER A 55 7.61 -10.32 -9.91
N THR A 56 6.76 -9.37 -10.30
CA THR A 56 6.37 -8.25 -9.43
C THR A 56 5.32 -8.68 -8.40
N TYR A 57 5.30 -8.04 -7.24
CA TYR A 57 4.36 -8.42 -6.17
C TYR A 57 2.89 -8.39 -6.60
N PRO A 58 2.40 -7.45 -7.46
CA PRO A 58 1.02 -7.51 -7.91
C PRO A 58 0.72 -8.72 -8.79
N ASN A 59 1.68 -9.14 -9.65
CA ASN A 59 1.50 -10.33 -10.47
C ASN A 59 1.52 -11.62 -9.66
N ILE A 60 2.36 -11.72 -8.63
CA ILE A 60 2.35 -12.84 -7.69
C ILE A 60 1.00 -12.90 -6.97
N ILE A 61 0.48 -11.77 -6.48
CA ILE A 61 -0.83 -11.70 -5.83
C ILE A 61 -1.95 -12.05 -6.81
N LYS A 62 -1.88 -11.55 -8.05
CA LYS A 62 -2.86 -11.86 -9.09
C LYS A 62 -2.92 -13.35 -9.39
N SER A 63 -1.78 -14.03 -9.52
CA SER A 63 -1.73 -15.47 -9.76
C SER A 63 -2.32 -16.30 -8.62
N GLU A 64 -2.22 -15.82 -7.39
CA GLU A 64 -2.76 -16.47 -6.18
C GLU A 64 -4.27 -16.24 -6.01
N LEU A 65 -4.75 -15.03 -6.30
CA LEU A 65 -6.11 -14.61 -5.97
C LEU A 65 -7.11 -14.76 -7.13
N SER A 66 -6.66 -14.65 -8.40
CA SER A 66 -7.57 -14.78 -9.55
C SER A 66 -8.25 -16.13 -9.63
N PRO A 67 -7.61 -17.27 -9.33
CA PRO A 67 -8.28 -18.58 -9.27
C PRO A 67 -9.39 -18.66 -8.20
N LYS A 68 -9.37 -17.76 -7.22
CA LYS A 68 -10.37 -17.64 -6.15
C LYS A 68 -11.47 -16.63 -6.47
N GLY A 69 -11.52 -16.14 -7.71
CA GLY A 69 -12.52 -15.19 -8.18
C GLY A 69 -12.23 -13.72 -7.85
N VAL A 70 -11.07 -13.40 -7.28
CA VAL A 70 -10.70 -12.01 -6.97
C VAL A 70 -10.11 -11.33 -8.19
N LYS A 71 -10.72 -10.23 -8.63
CA LYS A 71 -10.17 -9.37 -9.68
C LYS A 71 -8.97 -8.58 -9.15
N VAL A 72 -7.82 -8.66 -9.82
CA VAL A 72 -6.62 -7.89 -9.47
C VAL A 72 -6.18 -7.05 -10.66
N ASP A 73 -6.24 -5.73 -10.50
CA ASP A 73 -5.81 -4.75 -11.49
C ASP A 73 -4.58 -3.96 -10.99
N VAL A 74 -3.84 -3.36 -11.94
CA VAL A 74 -2.66 -2.54 -11.65
C VAL A 74 -2.71 -1.26 -12.47
N VAL A 75 -2.40 -0.12 -11.84
CA VAL A 75 -2.13 1.17 -12.48
C VAL A 75 -0.77 1.65 -11.97
N ALA A 76 0.28 1.34 -12.71
CA ALA A 76 1.64 1.69 -12.32
C ALA A 76 2.54 1.84 -13.54
N GLN A 77 3.54 2.71 -13.43
CA GLN A 77 4.53 2.91 -14.47
C GLN A 77 5.87 3.35 -13.87
N GLY A 78 6.97 2.85 -14.43
CA GLY A 78 8.33 3.20 -14.00
C GLY A 78 8.62 4.70 -14.04
N GLY A 79 9.32 5.20 -13.02
CA GLY A 79 9.72 6.61 -12.93
C GLY A 79 8.61 7.60 -12.57
N LYS A 80 7.38 7.14 -12.32
CA LYS A 80 6.24 8.03 -12.08
C LYS A 80 6.16 8.49 -10.64
N ARG A 81 5.81 9.76 -10.46
CA ARG A 81 5.60 10.43 -9.17
C ARG A 81 4.14 10.36 -8.74
N THR A 82 3.89 10.79 -7.53
CA THR A 82 2.56 10.79 -6.90
C THR A 82 1.51 11.60 -7.68
N ASP A 83 1.89 12.66 -8.38
CA ASP A 83 1.00 13.48 -9.23
C ASP A 83 0.45 12.67 -10.41
N TRP A 84 1.31 11.93 -11.11
CA TRP A 84 0.90 11.06 -12.21
C TRP A 84 0.02 9.90 -11.71
N ILE A 85 0.41 9.30 -10.58
CA ILE A 85 -0.34 8.18 -9.98
C ILE A 85 -1.76 8.63 -9.60
N LEU A 86 -1.89 9.81 -8.96
CA LEU A 86 -3.20 10.40 -8.61
C LEU A 86 -4.07 10.62 -9.85
N THR A 87 -3.50 11.16 -10.93
CA THR A 87 -4.23 11.41 -12.18
C THR A 87 -4.75 10.11 -12.79
N ASN A 88 -3.90 9.08 -12.87
CA ASN A 88 -4.28 7.80 -13.46
C ASN A 88 -5.21 6.98 -12.58
N LEU A 89 -5.08 7.07 -11.25
CA LEU A 89 -6.05 6.51 -10.31
C LEU A 89 -7.43 7.15 -10.51
N LYS A 90 -7.49 8.47 -10.67
CA LYS A 90 -8.76 9.18 -10.92
C LYS A 90 -9.45 8.66 -12.19
N GLU A 91 -8.69 8.49 -13.27
CA GLU A 91 -9.22 7.95 -14.53
C GLU A 91 -9.72 6.50 -14.34
N LYS A 92 -8.92 5.65 -13.68
CA LYS A 92 -9.28 4.25 -13.43
C LYS A 92 -10.58 4.11 -12.61
N LEU A 93 -10.76 4.97 -11.61
CA LEU A 93 -11.95 4.95 -10.74
C LEU A 93 -13.18 5.65 -11.33
N LYS A 94 -13.13 6.21 -12.54
CA LYS A 94 -14.33 6.68 -13.25
C LYS A 94 -15.23 5.54 -13.68
N THR A 95 -14.64 4.46 -14.15
CA THR A 95 -15.36 3.35 -14.79
C THR A 95 -15.25 2.03 -14.03
N ASN A 96 -14.40 1.95 -13.01
CA ASN A 96 -14.16 0.71 -12.25
C ASN A 96 -14.41 0.94 -10.78
N LYS A 97 -14.97 -0.10 -10.12
CA LYS A 97 -15.09 -0.18 -8.66
C LYS A 97 -14.14 -1.24 -8.13
N TYR A 98 -13.63 -1.02 -6.93
CA TYR A 98 -12.76 -1.94 -6.20
C TYR A 98 -13.19 -1.98 -4.75
N ASP A 99 -12.92 -3.11 -4.08
CA ASP A 99 -13.12 -3.22 -2.64
C ASP A 99 -11.92 -2.63 -1.91
N ARG A 100 -10.70 -2.90 -2.40
CA ARG A 100 -9.46 -2.36 -1.84
C ARG A 100 -8.55 -1.75 -2.89
N VAL A 101 -7.90 -0.66 -2.52
CA VAL A 101 -6.88 0.00 -3.35
C VAL A 101 -5.61 0.21 -2.53
N TYR A 102 -4.51 -0.36 -3.01
CA TYR A 102 -3.18 -0.26 -2.40
C TYR A 102 -2.35 0.78 -3.15
N ILE A 103 -1.82 1.75 -2.42
CA ILE A 103 -0.96 2.83 -2.92
C ILE A 103 0.47 2.55 -2.48
N TYR A 104 1.41 2.35 -3.41
CA TYR A 104 2.84 2.27 -3.15
C TYR A 104 3.55 3.29 -4.04
N ALA A 105 3.86 4.46 -3.50
CA ALA A 105 4.34 5.62 -4.25
C ALA A 105 5.24 6.52 -3.40
N GLY A 106 5.97 7.42 -4.07
CA GLY A 106 6.70 8.52 -3.44
C GLY A 106 8.22 8.46 -3.58
N ILE A 107 8.81 7.33 -3.91
CA ILE A 107 10.26 7.27 -4.09
C ILE A 107 10.73 8.18 -5.24
N ASN A 108 10.00 8.24 -6.36
CA ASN A 108 10.34 9.10 -7.49
C ASN A 108 10.13 10.60 -7.19
N ASP A 109 9.26 10.95 -6.25
CA ASP A 109 9.14 12.31 -5.73
C ASP A 109 10.41 12.69 -4.97
N MET A 110 11.00 11.74 -4.25
CA MET A 110 12.25 11.95 -3.51
C MET A 110 13.47 12.10 -4.45
N PHE A 111 13.44 11.48 -5.64
CA PHE A 111 14.44 11.68 -6.70
C PHE A 111 14.34 13.05 -7.38
N SER A 112 13.22 13.71 -7.26
CA SER A 112 12.94 15.00 -7.89
C SER A 112 12.99 16.14 -6.87
N SER A 113 12.69 17.37 -7.30
CA SER A 113 12.59 18.55 -6.45
C SER A 113 11.25 18.65 -5.70
N VAL A 114 10.34 17.68 -5.84
CA VAL A 114 9.04 17.67 -5.16
C VAL A 114 9.24 17.57 -3.65
N SER A 115 8.60 18.42 -2.86
CA SER A 115 8.70 18.36 -1.40
C SER A 115 8.02 17.11 -0.84
N ILE A 116 8.49 16.64 0.33
CA ILE A 116 7.85 15.54 1.07
C ILE A 116 6.38 15.85 1.31
N GLU A 117 6.09 17.07 1.70
CA GLU A 117 4.73 17.53 1.95
C GLU A 117 3.83 17.41 0.70
N SER A 118 4.30 17.85 -0.47
CA SER A 118 3.54 17.73 -1.73
C SER A 118 3.27 16.28 -2.09
N ALA A 119 4.24 15.38 -1.90
CA ALA A 119 4.05 13.95 -2.13
C ALA A 119 2.99 13.36 -1.18
N LEU A 120 3.06 13.71 0.12
CA LEU A 120 2.08 13.28 1.12
C LEU A 120 0.68 13.83 0.85
N GLN A 121 0.56 15.10 0.42
CA GLN A 121 -0.73 15.68 0.01
C GLN A 121 -1.34 14.94 -1.19
N ASN A 122 -0.53 14.54 -2.17
CA ASN A 122 -1.03 13.74 -3.28
C ASN A 122 -1.51 12.35 -2.83
N ILE A 123 -0.80 11.71 -1.91
CA ILE A 123 -1.23 10.43 -1.32
C ILE A 123 -2.53 10.62 -0.54
N GLN A 124 -2.67 11.68 0.25
CA GLN A 124 -3.92 11.97 0.96
C GLN A 124 -5.09 12.17 -0.01
N LYS A 125 -4.89 12.92 -1.11
CA LYS A 125 -5.92 13.08 -2.17
C LYS A 125 -6.31 11.74 -2.80
N MET A 126 -5.35 10.81 -2.99
CA MET A 126 -5.66 9.46 -3.47
C MET A 126 -6.51 8.70 -2.45
N VAL A 127 -6.18 8.77 -1.17
CA VAL A 127 -6.96 8.15 -0.08
C VAL A 127 -8.40 8.69 -0.05
N ASP A 128 -8.57 10.00 -0.12
CA ASP A 128 -9.89 10.63 -0.10
C ASP A 128 -10.72 10.26 -1.33
N LEU A 129 -10.09 10.21 -2.50
CA LEU A 129 -10.72 9.77 -3.75
C LEU A 129 -11.19 8.30 -3.65
N ILE A 130 -10.34 7.39 -3.15
CA ILE A 130 -10.67 5.97 -2.99
C ILE A 130 -11.89 5.81 -2.06
N LYS A 131 -11.88 6.49 -0.91
CA LYS A 131 -13.02 6.49 0.03
C LYS A 131 -14.29 7.04 -0.59
N SER A 132 -14.21 8.11 -1.37
CA SER A 132 -15.37 8.68 -2.06
C SER A 132 -16.01 7.72 -3.08
N LYS A 133 -15.26 6.70 -3.53
CA LYS A 133 -15.72 5.62 -4.42
C LYS A 133 -16.19 4.38 -3.67
N GLY A 134 -16.18 4.39 -2.32
CA GLY A 134 -16.62 3.29 -1.47
C GLY A 134 -15.58 2.18 -1.29
N ALA A 135 -14.34 2.37 -1.75
CA ALA A 135 -13.26 1.42 -1.58
C ALA A 135 -12.45 1.68 -0.30
N GLU A 136 -11.78 0.65 0.21
CA GLU A 136 -10.87 0.75 1.35
C GLU A 136 -9.46 1.14 0.86
N PRO A 137 -8.89 2.28 1.30
CA PRO A 137 -7.52 2.67 0.94
C PRO A 137 -6.48 2.04 1.87
N TYR A 138 -5.43 1.52 1.27
CA TYR A 138 -4.23 1.02 1.92
C TYR A 138 -3.02 1.78 1.40
N VAL A 139 -2.19 2.33 2.31
CA VAL A 139 -0.95 3.02 1.94
C VAL A 139 0.24 2.19 2.39
N ILE A 140 1.04 1.75 1.44
CA ILE A 140 2.23 0.94 1.66
C ILE A 140 3.41 1.88 1.92
N ILE A 141 4.05 1.77 3.11
CA ILE A 141 5.28 2.51 3.42
C ILE A 141 6.44 2.03 2.54
N GLY A 142 6.46 0.75 2.21
CA GLY A 142 7.48 0.15 1.36
C GLY A 142 8.48 -0.72 2.12
N TYR A 143 9.64 -0.96 1.52
CA TYR A 143 10.75 -1.62 2.21
C TYR A 143 11.39 -0.69 3.24
N ASP A 144 12.02 -1.26 4.27
CA ASP A 144 12.81 -0.44 5.20
C ASP A 144 14.06 0.13 4.49
N ALA A 145 14.02 1.41 4.16
CA ALA A 145 15.09 2.06 3.42
C ALA A 145 16.43 2.07 4.18
N LYS A 146 16.43 2.02 5.51
CA LYS A 146 17.66 1.93 6.30
C LYS A 146 18.44 0.66 6.01
N THR A 147 17.73 -0.47 5.90
CA THR A 147 18.31 -1.79 5.65
C THR A 147 18.49 -2.07 4.16
N PHE A 148 17.44 -1.78 3.36
CA PHE A 148 17.44 -2.12 1.93
C PHE A 148 18.40 -1.27 1.12
N MET A 149 18.46 0.05 1.34
CA MET A 149 19.37 0.98 0.69
C MET A 149 20.73 1.04 1.43
N ASP A 150 21.44 -0.09 1.46
CA ASP A 150 22.77 -0.20 2.06
C ASP A 150 23.75 0.78 1.38
N GLU A 151 24.34 1.68 2.14
CA GLU A 151 25.24 2.74 1.64
C GLU A 151 26.48 2.19 0.94
N ASN A 152 26.93 1.00 1.34
CA ASN A 152 28.08 0.35 0.69
C ASN A 152 27.73 -0.18 -0.72
N LYS A 153 26.44 -0.38 -1.00
CA LYS A 153 25.91 -0.87 -2.27
C LYS A 153 25.29 0.24 -3.13
N LEU A 154 25.08 1.43 -2.56
CA LEU A 154 24.53 2.56 -3.33
C LEU A 154 25.49 2.94 -4.46
N LYS A 155 24.99 2.80 -5.69
CA LYS A 155 25.71 3.19 -6.90
C LYS A 155 25.04 4.43 -7.50
N PRO A 156 25.83 5.36 -8.07
CA PRO A 156 25.26 6.43 -8.88
C PRO A 156 24.37 5.87 -9.98
N THR A 157 23.30 6.61 -10.29
CA THR A 157 22.39 6.32 -11.39
C THR A 157 22.42 7.46 -12.40
N SER A 158 21.80 7.29 -13.57
CA SER A 158 21.65 8.39 -14.55
C SER A 158 20.89 9.59 -13.96
N TYR A 159 20.02 9.38 -12.98
CA TYR A 159 19.23 10.42 -12.32
C TYR A 159 19.94 11.02 -11.09
N VAL A 160 20.82 10.24 -10.44
CA VAL A 160 21.58 10.65 -9.25
C VAL A 160 23.04 10.25 -9.46
N PRO A 161 23.85 11.10 -10.13
CA PRO A 161 25.15 10.70 -10.68
C PRO A 161 26.27 10.60 -9.63
N THR A 162 25.99 10.86 -8.36
CA THR A 162 27.00 10.80 -7.28
C THR A 162 26.56 9.92 -6.12
N LYS A 163 27.50 9.28 -5.44
CA LYS A 163 27.23 8.50 -4.22
C LYS A 163 26.63 9.39 -3.11
N ALA A 164 27.14 10.60 -2.95
CA ALA A 164 26.59 11.56 -2.00
C ALA A 164 25.11 11.91 -2.29
N GLY A 165 24.76 12.07 -3.56
CA GLY A 165 23.38 12.25 -3.99
C GLY A 165 22.49 11.06 -3.63
N MET A 166 22.97 9.84 -3.80
CA MET A 166 22.25 8.62 -3.42
C MET A 166 22.04 8.50 -1.91
N VAL A 167 23.03 8.89 -1.10
CA VAL A 167 22.90 8.95 0.37
C VAL A 167 21.85 10.01 0.78
N LYS A 168 21.89 11.19 0.15
CA LYS A 168 20.87 12.24 0.37
C LYS A 168 19.47 11.75 0.03
N LEU A 169 19.31 11.05 -1.10
CA LEU A 169 18.05 10.44 -1.49
C LEU A 169 17.57 9.42 -0.46
N LYS A 170 18.42 8.50 -0.02
CA LYS A 170 18.10 7.53 1.02
C LYS A 170 17.55 8.22 2.27
N ASN A 171 18.26 9.23 2.77
CA ASN A 171 17.84 9.96 3.98
C ASN A 171 16.48 10.64 3.79
N ARG A 172 16.29 11.28 2.63
CA ARG A 172 15.02 11.91 2.27
C ARG A 172 13.87 10.91 2.15
N TYR A 173 14.15 9.72 1.60
CA TYR A 173 13.14 8.66 1.52
C TYR A 173 12.80 8.08 2.90
N ILE A 174 13.78 7.94 3.80
CA ILE A 174 13.55 7.55 5.20
C ILE A 174 12.64 8.58 5.91
N GLU A 175 12.90 9.88 5.72
CA GLU A 175 12.10 10.96 6.27
C GLU A 175 10.65 10.89 5.75
N PHE A 176 10.48 10.75 4.45
CA PHE A 176 9.16 10.54 3.83
C PHE A 176 8.42 9.33 4.41
N GLN A 177 9.09 8.17 4.50
CA GLN A 177 8.50 6.95 5.07
C GLN A 177 8.04 7.14 6.52
N ASN A 178 8.83 7.84 7.32
CA ASN A 178 8.51 8.12 8.73
C ASN A 178 7.35 9.12 8.88
N ALA A 179 7.15 9.99 7.92
CA ALA A 179 6.05 10.96 7.92
C ALA A 179 4.69 10.35 7.57
N ILE A 180 4.64 9.28 6.75
CA ILE A 180 3.40 8.66 6.26
C ILE A 180 2.39 8.36 7.39
N PRO A 181 2.74 7.65 8.49
CA PRO A 181 1.75 7.27 9.51
C PRO A 181 1.07 8.47 10.20
N ASN A 182 1.80 9.58 10.31
CA ASN A 182 1.29 10.78 10.96
C ASN A 182 0.53 11.70 9.99
N ALA A 183 0.93 11.74 8.73
CA ALA A 183 0.37 12.63 7.72
C ALA A 183 -0.89 12.07 7.07
N ILE A 184 -0.95 10.76 6.82
CA ILE A 184 -2.05 10.13 6.08
C ILE A 184 -3.17 9.73 7.05
N LYS A 185 -4.39 10.17 6.73
CA LYS A 185 -5.60 9.91 7.53
C LYS A 185 -6.62 9.10 6.75
N GLY A 186 -7.30 8.19 7.44
CA GLY A 186 -8.40 7.43 6.86
C GLY A 186 -8.00 6.31 5.91
N ALA A 187 -6.75 5.86 5.96
CA ALA A 187 -6.24 4.69 5.27
C ALA A 187 -5.66 3.68 6.27
N THR A 188 -5.62 2.42 5.89
CA THR A 188 -4.81 1.42 6.56
C THR A 188 -3.35 1.58 6.12
N ILE A 189 -2.46 1.81 7.08
CA ILE A 189 -1.02 1.91 6.80
C ILE A 189 -0.40 0.52 6.83
N VAL A 190 0.11 0.07 5.69
CA VAL A 190 0.86 -1.18 5.58
C VAL A 190 2.32 -0.91 5.91
N GLY A 191 2.86 -1.66 6.87
CA GLY A 191 4.17 -1.41 7.45
C GLY A 191 5.35 -1.56 6.51
N LYS A 192 6.55 -1.43 7.07
CA LYS A 192 7.80 -1.59 6.33
C LYS A 192 8.08 -3.08 6.11
N PHE A 193 8.43 -3.43 4.86
CA PHE A 193 8.88 -4.78 4.54
C PHE A 193 10.37 -4.94 4.88
N ASN A 194 10.71 -5.99 5.61
CA ASN A 194 12.09 -6.32 5.90
C ASN A 194 12.70 -7.11 4.72
N ILE A 195 13.20 -6.38 3.73
CA ILE A 195 13.87 -6.95 2.55
C ILE A 195 15.37 -6.74 2.70
N PRO A 196 16.18 -7.82 2.73
CA PRO A 196 17.63 -7.69 2.80
C PRO A 196 18.24 -6.91 1.64
N SER A 197 19.30 -6.14 1.88
CA SER A 197 20.01 -5.39 0.84
C SER A 197 20.68 -6.27 -0.23
N SER A 198 20.78 -7.58 -0.01
CA SER A 198 21.20 -8.56 -1.03
C SER A 198 20.13 -8.78 -2.10
N MET A 199 18.89 -8.37 -1.85
CA MET A 199 17.75 -8.55 -2.77
C MET A 199 17.51 -7.31 -3.63
N THR A 200 18.54 -6.56 -3.97
CA THR A 200 18.52 -5.47 -4.96
C THR A 200 19.81 -5.42 -5.73
N GLY A 201 19.76 -5.08 -7.02
CA GLY A 201 20.92 -4.83 -7.88
C GLY A 201 21.33 -3.36 -7.92
N ASP A 202 20.39 -2.44 -7.66
CA ASP A 202 20.57 -0.98 -7.80
C ASP A 202 20.20 -0.19 -6.53
N ALA A 203 19.98 -0.88 -5.42
CA ALA A 203 19.56 -0.34 -4.12
C ALA A 203 18.17 0.37 -4.12
N ILE A 204 17.37 0.19 -5.16
CA ILE A 204 16.06 0.81 -5.31
C ILE A 204 14.99 -0.24 -5.64
N HIS A 205 15.27 -1.12 -6.59
CA HIS A 205 14.31 -2.10 -7.08
C HIS A 205 14.56 -3.47 -6.44
N PRO A 206 13.56 -4.02 -5.73
CA PRO A 206 13.64 -5.39 -5.22
C PRO A 206 13.79 -6.40 -6.36
N THR A 207 14.68 -7.38 -6.19
CA THR A 207 14.75 -8.57 -7.05
C THR A 207 13.44 -9.37 -6.99
N PRO A 208 13.25 -10.38 -7.86
CA PRO A 208 12.08 -11.28 -7.77
C PRO A 208 11.86 -11.86 -6.37
N SER A 209 12.93 -12.22 -5.65
CA SER A 209 12.84 -12.69 -4.26
C SER A 209 12.38 -11.60 -3.30
N GLY A 210 12.83 -10.36 -3.47
CA GLY A 210 12.35 -9.21 -2.69
C GLY A 210 10.88 -8.89 -2.99
N GLN A 211 10.47 -8.96 -4.24
CA GLN A 211 9.07 -8.80 -4.66
C GLN A 211 8.15 -9.87 -4.03
N LYS A 212 8.65 -11.11 -3.90
CA LYS A 212 7.93 -12.19 -3.24
C LYS A 212 7.67 -11.89 -1.76
N ILE A 213 8.65 -11.31 -1.04
CA ILE A 213 8.46 -10.88 0.37
C ILE A 213 7.32 -9.85 0.48
N ILE A 214 7.26 -8.87 -0.44
CA ILE A 214 6.17 -7.90 -0.48
C ILE A 214 4.83 -8.61 -0.71
N ALA A 215 4.76 -9.48 -1.71
CA ALA A 215 3.55 -10.23 -2.05
C ALA A 215 3.05 -11.07 -0.88
N GLU A 216 3.92 -11.86 -0.24
CA GLU A 216 3.57 -12.71 0.90
C GLU A 216 3.07 -11.91 2.10
N SER A 217 3.67 -10.74 2.34
CA SER A 217 3.24 -9.84 3.41
C SER A 217 1.82 -9.30 3.18
N LEU A 218 1.51 -8.90 1.95
CA LEU A 218 0.17 -8.41 1.58
C LEU A 218 -0.87 -9.54 1.50
N LEU A 219 -0.47 -10.73 1.05
CA LEU A 219 -1.35 -11.90 0.97
C LEU A 219 -1.84 -12.38 2.33
N LYS A 220 -1.09 -12.17 3.42
CA LYS A 220 -1.56 -12.49 4.78
C LYS A 220 -2.86 -11.78 5.12
N ASP A 221 -2.94 -10.48 4.83
CA ASP A 221 -4.14 -9.67 5.05
C ASP A 221 -5.25 -10.01 4.04
N LEU A 222 -4.89 -10.16 2.77
CA LEU A 222 -5.84 -10.45 1.69
C LEU A 222 -6.52 -11.81 1.85
N ARG A 223 -5.78 -12.86 2.23
CA ARG A 223 -6.32 -14.22 2.44
C ARG A 223 -7.31 -14.32 3.60
N MET A 224 -7.18 -13.50 4.63
CA MET A 224 -8.12 -13.46 5.76
C MET A 224 -9.47 -12.82 5.39
N SER A 225 -9.56 -12.23 4.21
CA SER A 225 -10.73 -11.46 3.76
C SER A 225 -11.40 -12.08 2.52
N ILE A 226 -11.03 -13.33 2.15
CA ILE A 226 -11.61 -14.07 1.01
C ILE A 226 -12.53 -15.16 1.52
#